data_7b872ed787bc63df1eaec2a89dbe7c79
#
_entry.id   7b872ed787bc63df1eaec2a89dbe7c79
#
_cell.length_a   1.000
_cell.length_b   1.000
_cell.length_c   1.000
_cell.angle_alpha   90.00
_cell.angle_beta   90.00
_cell.angle_gamma   90.00
#
_symmetry.space_group_name_H-M   'P 1'
#
loop_
_entity.id
_entity.type
_entity.pdbx_description
1 polymer ?
#
loop_
_entity_poly.entity_id
_entity_poly.type
_entity_poly.pdbx_seq_one_letter_code
_entity_poly.pdbx_strand_id
1 'polypeptide(L)' 'MRPCKVAFYVYAESEEQIEKLQDTLNDFVREKYSQGILVTADKLAKAMNAFSNNFFVTNYLK' A
#
# COMPACT_ATOMS: atom_id res chain seq x y z
N MET A 1 -15.41 -10.87 7.43
CA MET A 1 -14.40 -10.40 6.45
C MET A 1 -13.40 -11.49 6.19
N ARG A 2 -12.88 -11.53 4.99
CA ARG A 2 -11.89 -12.54 4.58
C ARG A 2 -10.70 -11.85 3.93
N PRO A 3 -9.51 -12.45 3.97
CA PRO A 3 -8.36 -11.92 3.24
C PRO A 3 -8.61 -12.02 1.74
N CYS A 4 -8.32 -10.93 1.03
CA CYS A 4 -8.48 -10.85 -0.42
C CYS A 4 -7.22 -10.30 -1.05
N LYS A 5 -6.86 -10.86 -2.20
CA LYS A 5 -5.72 -10.38 -2.96
C LYS A 5 -6.14 -9.18 -3.79
N VAL A 6 -5.30 -8.14 -3.79
CA VAL A 6 -5.48 -6.94 -4.61
C VAL A 6 -4.36 -6.87 -5.62
N ALA A 7 -4.68 -6.53 -6.87
CA ALA A 7 -3.69 -6.38 -7.92
C ALA A 7 -3.82 -5.00 -8.59
N PHE A 8 -2.69 -4.40 -8.90
CA PHE A 8 -2.62 -3.14 -9.63
C PHE A 8 -1.29 -3.08 -10.38
N TYR A 9 -1.19 -2.11 -11.29
CA TYR A 9 0.00 -1.96 -12.12
C TYR A 9 0.81 -0.74 -11.67
N VAL A 10 2.11 -0.91 -11.62
CA VAL A 10 3.07 0.18 -11.39
C VAL A 10 4.16 0.11 -12.44
N TYR A 11 4.80 1.22 -12.70
CA TYR A 11 5.95 1.25 -13.59
C TYR A 11 7.20 0.89 -12.80
N ALA A 12 7.99 -0.04 -13.33
CA ALA A 12 9.22 -0.48 -12.69
C ALA A 12 10.28 -0.79 -13.74
N GLU A 13 11.53 -0.59 -13.36
CA GLU A 13 12.67 -0.85 -14.25
C GLU A 13 13.15 -2.29 -14.17
N SER A 14 12.82 -2.99 -13.08
CA SER A 14 13.24 -4.38 -12.86
C SER A 14 12.26 -5.12 -11.98
N GLU A 15 12.34 -6.46 -12.03
CA GLU A 15 11.54 -7.31 -11.15
C GLU A 15 11.92 -7.14 -9.69
N GLU A 16 13.17 -6.82 -9.40
CA GLU A 16 13.63 -6.58 -8.04
C GLU A 16 12.87 -5.42 -7.39
N GLN A 17 12.60 -4.35 -8.15
CA GLN A 17 11.78 -3.24 -7.65
C GLN A 17 10.36 -3.66 -7.34
N ILE A 18 9.78 -4.55 -8.15
CA ILE A 18 8.44 -5.09 -7.91
C ILE A 18 8.43 -5.91 -6.62
N GLU A 19 9.42 -6.78 -6.43
CA GLU A 19 9.51 -7.60 -5.22
C GLU A 19 9.65 -6.75 -3.97
N LYS A 20 10.46 -5.70 -4.02
CA LYS A 20 10.60 -4.77 -2.89
C LYS A 20 9.29 -4.09 -2.55
N LEU A 21 8.55 -3.67 -3.57
CA LEU A 21 7.24 -3.05 -3.35
C LEU A 21 6.26 -4.03 -2.72
N GLN A 22 6.20 -5.26 -3.22
CA GLN A 22 5.33 -6.29 -2.66
C GLN A 22 5.66 -6.58 -1.20
N ASP A 23 6.95 -6.72 -0.89
CA ASP A 23 7.40 -6.98 0.47
C ASP A 23 7.04 -5.82 1.40
N THR A 24 7.23 -4.59 0.93
CA THR A 24 6.89 -3.40 1.71
C THR A 24 5.40 -3.35 2.04
N LEU A 25 4.54 -3.64 1.07
CA LEU A 25 3.10 -3.64 1.28
C LEU A 25 2.66 -4.78 2.20
N ASN A 26 3.23 -5.96 2.02
CA ASN A 26 2.94 -7.10 2.88
C ASN A 26 3.38 -6.84 4.32
N ASP A 27 4.55 -6.25 4.50
CA ASP A 27 5.07 -5.89 5.81
C ASP A 27 4.19 -4.85 6.48
N PHE A 28 3.69 -3.88 5.73
CA PHE A 28 2.78 -2.86 6.24
C PHE A 28 1.51 -3.50 6.81
N VAL A 29 0.88 -4.38 6.05
CA VAL A 29 -0.34 -5.04 6.50
C VAL A 29 -0.08 -5.92 7.73
N ARG A 30 1.03 -6.65 7.71
CA ARG A 30 1.43 -7.53 8.81
C ARG A 30 1.74 -6.74 10.08
N GLU A 31 2.46 -5.64 9.94
CA GLU A 31 2.80 -4.77 11.07
C GLU A 31 1.56 -4.18 11.71
N LYS A 32 0.61 -3.70 10.90
CA LYS A 32 -0.64 -3.16 11.43
C LYS A 32 -1.44 -4.24 12.15
N TYR A 33 -1.48 -5.44 11.61
CA TYR A 33 -2.16 -6.55 12.26
C TYR A 33 -1.53 -6.87 13.63
N SER A 34 -0.21 -6.82 13.74
CA SER A 34 0.48 -7.06 15.02
C SER A 34 0.18 -5.98 16.05
N GLN A 35 -0.21 -4.78 15.60
CA GLN A 35 -0.64 -3.68 16.46
C GLN A 35 -2.13 -3.74 16.78
N GLY A 36 -2.83 -4.79 16.37
CA GLY A 36 -4.26 -4.92 16.57
C GLY A 36 -5.11 -4.18 15.54
N ILE A 37 -4.51 -3.75 14.45
CA ILE A 37 -5.20 -3.00 13.39
C ILE A 37 -5.40 -3.90 12.18
N LEU A 38 -6.66 -4.16 11.82
CA LEU A 38 -6.98 -4.89 10.61
C LEU A 38 -7.10 -3.91 9.44
N VAL A 39 -6.23 -4.07 8.45
CA VAL A 39 -6.26 -3.25 7.24
C VAL A 39 -7.37 -3.76 6.33
N THR A 40 -8.49 -3.05 6.30
CA THR A 40 -9.61 -3.40 5.42
C THR A 40 -9.52 -2.62 4.12
N ALA A 41 -10.12 -3.16 3.05
CA ALA A 41 -10.13 -2.51 1.75
C ALA A 41 -10.75 -1.11 1.82
N ASP A 42 -11.84 -0.96 2.55
CA ASP A 42 -12.53 0.32 2.68
C ASP A 42 -11.67 1.36 3.41
N LYS A 43 -11.08 0.98 4.53
CA LYS A 43 -10.23 1.90 5.30
C LYS A 43 -8.96 2.26 4.55
N LEU A 44 -8.36 1.29 3.86
CA LEU A 44 -7.17 1.56 3.06
C LEU A 44 -7.49 2.52 1.91
N ALA A 45 -8.61 2.31 1.21
CA ALA A 45 -9.04 3.21 0.15
C ALA A 45 -9.27 4.62 0.66
N LYS A 46 -9.92 4.76 1.82
CA LYS A 46 -10.14 6.07 2.44
C LYS A 46 -8.83 6.75 2.81
N ALA A 47 -7.89 6.00 3.37
CA ALA A 47 -6.57 6.54 3.74
C ALA A 47 -5.83 7.01 2.49
N MET A 48 -5.81 6.23 1.43
CA MET A 48 -5.15 6.61 0.19
C MET A 48 -5.78 7.84 -0.43
N ASN A 49 -7.11 7.93 -0.44
CA ASN A 49 -7.82 9.12 -0.93
C ASN A 49 -7.51 10.35 -0.11
N ALA A 50 -7.40 10.22 1.21
CA ALA A 50 -7.07 11.32 2.09
C ALA A 50 -5.70 11.91 1.78
N PHE A 51 -4.74 11.07 1.37
CA PHE A 51 -3.37 11.50 1.09
C PHE A 51 -3.08 11.67 -0.41
N SER A 52 -4.04 11.38 -1.30
CA SER A 52 -3.81 11.44 -2.75
C SER A 52 -3.44 12.83 -3.23
N ASN A 53 -3.98 13.88 -2.60
CA ASN A 53 -3.70 15.27 -2.95
C ASN A 53 -2.70 15.93 -1.99
N ASN A 54 -2.07 15.16 -1.13
CA ASN A 54 -1.08 15.67 -0.21
C ASN A 54 0.16 16.13 -0.98
N PHE A 55 0.62 17.35 -0.66
CA PHE A 55 1.78 17.95 -1.34
C PHE A 55 3.03 17.05 -1.24
N PHE A 56 3.30 16.50 -0.06
CA PHE A 56 4.49 15.68 0.14
C PHE A 56 4.43 14.38 -0.64
N VAL A 57 3.27 13.73 -0.68
CA VAL A 57 3.07 12.50 -1.45
C VAL A 57 3.25 12.78 -2.94
N THR A 58 2.61 13.83 -3.45
CA THR A 58 2.69 14.18 -4.87
C THR A 58 4.13 14.51 -5.28
N ASN A 59 4.83 15.30 -4.48
CA ASN A 59 6.23 15.63 -4.76
C ASN A 59 7.14 14.41 -4.71
N TYR A 60 6.90 13.52 -3.78
CA TYR A 60 7.71 12.30 -3.68
C TYR A 60 7.55 11.41 -4.91
N LEU A 61 6.34 11.36 -5.47
CA LEU A 61 6.05 10.53 -6.64
C LEU A 61 6.55 11.12 -7.95
N LYS A 62 6.80 12.41 -7.98
CA LYS A 62 7.38 13.05 -9.16
C LYS A 62 8.87 12.74 -9.24
#